data_1400bfcd1f37c709cea77fd79fe804e9
#
_entry.id   1400bfcd1f37c709cea77fd79fe804e9
#
_cell.length_a   1.000
_cell.length_b   1.000
_cell.length_c   1.000
_cell.angle_alpha   90.00
_cell.angle_beta   90.00
_cell.angle_gamma   90.00
#
_symmetry.space_group_name_H-M   'P 1'
#
loop_
_entity.id
_entity.type
_entity.pdbx_description
1 polymer ?
#
loop_
_entity_poly.entity_id
_entity_poly.type
_entity_poly.pdbx_seq_one_letter_code
_entity_poly.pdbx_strand_id
1 'polypeptide(L)'
;QRIQKAFTSTQDLALRCDLDAGDLKALASADALQTLSGHRRQQVWDASALKPAPALLRGVPIAEDELRLPVADEGEEIVFDYASVGLTLRSHPLLLLRPQLSPRKLLTAAQMADYPSGRLVRACGIVTMRQRPQTANGVVFVTLEDETGTVNVIVWKAVKERFRQAVYQ
;
A
#
# COMPACT_ATOMS: atom_id res chain seq x y z
N GLN A 1 21.99 7.12 18.26
CA GLN A 1 22.05 5.88 19.06
C GLN A 1 22.39 4.64 18.21
N ARG A 2 21.94 4.57 16.94
CA ARG A 2 22.27 3.49 15.99
C ARG A 2 23.79 3.33 15.76
N ILE A 3 24.54 4.40 15.94
CA ILE A 3 26.01 4.41 15.74
C ILE A 3 26.75 3.67 16.86
N GLN A 4 26.16 3.51 18.05
CA GLN A 4 26.83 2.89 19.18
C GLN A 4 26.69 1.37 19.23
N LYS A 5 25.51 0.83 18.87
CA LYS A 5 25.22 -0.62 18.83
C LYS A 5 23.96 -0.88 18.02
N ALA A 6 23.96 -1.89 17.14
CA ALA A 6 22.76 -2.32 16.43
C ALA A 6 21.67 -2.75 17.42
N PHE A 7 20.41 -2.56 17.04
CA PHE A 7 19.28 -3.07 17.81
C PHE A 7 19.20 -4.60 17.65
N THR A 8 18.90 -5.29 18.74
CA THR A 8 18.87 -6.76 18.77
C THR A 8 17.44 -7.33 18.74
N SER A 9 16.46 -6.53 19.10
CA SER A 9 15.04 -6.90 19.10
C SER A 9 14.14 -5.66 19.07
N THR A 10 12.86 -5.86 18.80
CA THR A 10 11.85 -4.80 18.88
C THR A 10 11.76 -4.20 20.30
N GLN A 11 11.94 -5.04 21.33
CA GLN A 11 11.97 -4.58 22.72
C GLN A 11 13.22 -3.71 23.02
N ASP A 12 14.40 -4.10 22.52
CA ASP A 12 15.63 -3.31 22.67
C ASP A 12 15.49 -1.96 21.98
N LEU A 13 14.87 -1.93 20.79
CA LEU A 13 14.55 -0.70 20.06
C LEU A 13 13.61 0.20 20.90
N ALA A 14 12.51 -0.36 21.40
CA ALA A 14 11.53 0.39 22.21
C ALA A 14 12.16 1.02 23.44
N LEU A 15 12.93 0.25 24.20
CA LEU A 15 13.58 0.71 25.43
C LEU A 15 14.64 1.79 25.19
N ARG A 16 15.48 1.62 24.14
CA ARG A 16 16.57 2.55 23.84
C ARG A 16 16.13 3.84 23.18
N CYS A 17 15.00 3.81 22.49
CA CYS A 17 14.45 4.98 21.80
C CYS A 17 13.25 5.58 22.52
N ASP A 18 12.85 5.02 23.68
CA ASP A 18 11.68 5.45 24.47
C ASP A 18 10.39 5.50 23.62
N LEU A 19 10.19 4.42 22.81
CA LEU A 19 9.02 4.31 21.94
C LEU A 19 7.84 3.72 22.72
N ASP A 20 6.66 4.29 22.46
CA ASP A 20 5.42 3.76 23.01
C ASP A 20 4.80 2.67 22.09
N ALA A 21 3.68 2.08 22.53
CA ALA A 21 2.98 1.05 21.75
C ALA A 21 2.41 1.57 20.43
N GLY A 22 2.07 2.86 20.36
CA GLY A 22 1.60 3.52 19.15
C GLY A 22 2.71 3.65 18.11
N ASP A 23 3.89 4.10 18.55
CA ASP A 23 5.09 4.21 17.70
C ASP A 23 5.50 2.87 17.13
N LEU A 24 5.55 1.83 17.98
CA LEU A 24 5.90 0.48 17.55
C LEU A 24 4.88 -0.09 16.56
N LYS A 25 3.59 0.15 16.80
CA LYS A 25 2.54 -0.27 15.89
C LYS A 25 2.64 0.45 14.53
N ALA A 26 2.96 1.74 14.52
CA ALA A 26 3.17 2.50 13.29
C ALA A 26 4.36 1.95 12.49
N LEU A 27 5.51 1.70 13.15
CA LEU A 27 6.69 1.11 12.53
C LEU A 27 6.41 -0.29 11.98
N ALA A 28 5.75 -1.15 12.75
CA ALA A 28 5.38 -2.49 12.35
C ALA A 28 4.40 -2.49 11.17
N SER A 29 3.40 -1.59 11.19
CA SER A 29 2.44 -1.44 10.08
C SER A 29 3.10 -0.98 8.79
N ALA A 30 4.16 -0.17 8.90
CA ALA A 30 4.99 0.27 7.76
C ALA A 30 6.05 -0.76 7.32
N ASP A 31 6.05 -1.99 7.90
CA ASP A 31 7.03 -3.04 7.62
C ASP A 31 8.50 -2.62 7.92
N ALA A 32 8.69 -1.70 8.86
CA ALA A 32 9.99 -1.10 9.15
C ALA A 32 10.87 -1.94 10.10
N LEU A 33 10.33 -3.00 10.71
CA LEU A 33 11.00 -3.82 11.71
C LEU A 33 11.45 -5.19 11.17
N GLN A 34 11.58 -5.36 9.85
CA GLN A 34 11.91 -6.63 9.19
C GLN A 34 13.17 -7.30 9.75
N THR A 35 14.20 -6.52 10.03
CA THR A 35 15.48 -7.02 10.56
C THR A 35 15.41 -7.45 12.02
N LEU A 36 14.37 -7.08 12.76
CA LEU A 36 14.19 -7.36 14.19
C LEU A 36 13.13 -8.44 14.44
N SER A 37 12.03 -8.44 13.68
CA SER A 37 10.88 -9.32 13.91
C SER A 37 10.41 -10.06 12.62
N GLY A 38 11.16 -9.97 11.52
CA GLY A 38 10.81 -10.66 10.28
C GLY A 38 9.64 -9.99 9.54
N HIS A 39 8.69 -10.78 9.04
CA HIS A 39 7.59 -10.27 8.22
C HIS A 39 6.56 -9.44 9.00
N ARG A 40 5.80 -8.57 8.31
CA ARG A 40 4.90 -7.56 8.90
C ARG A 40 3.91 -8.11 9.93
N ARG A 41 3.27 -9.25 9.67
CA ARG A 41 2.34 -9.85 10.64
C ARG A 41 3.01 -10.16 11.98
N GLN A 42 4.23 -10.69 11.93
CA GLN A 42 5.02 -10.95 13.14
C GLN A 42 5.38 -9.65 13.83
N GLN A 43 5.82 -8.63 13.08
CA GLN A 43 6.14 -7.30 13.63
C GLN A 43 4.94 -6.69 14.38
N VAL A 44 3.74 -6.73 13.77
CA VAL A 44 2.52 -6.19 14.39
C VAL A 44 2.13 -6.99 15.63
N TRP A 45 2.30 -8.31 15.59
CA TRP A 45 2.07 -9.16 16.74
C TRP A 45 3.00 -8.82 17.88
N ASP A 46 4.31 -8.80 17.64
CA ASP A 46 5.34 -8.49 18.63
C ASP A 46 5.17 -7.08 19.21
N ALA A 47 4.89 -6.09 18.37
CA ALA A 47 4.60 -4.72 18.80
C ALA A 47 3.36 -4.63 19.71
N SER A 48 2.34 -5.46 19.43
CA SER A 48 1.10 -5.50 20.22
C SER A 48 1.28 -6.23 21.57
N ALA A 49 2.22 -7.17 21.64
CA ALA A 49 2.55 -7.92 22.85
C ALA A 49 3.38 -7.09 23.85
N LEU A 50 4.11 -6.08 23.36
CA LEU A 50 4.95 -5.23 24.22
C LEU A 50 4.07 -4.31 25.08
N LYS A 51 3.77 -4.77 26.28
CA LYS A 51 3.13 -3.96 27.34
C LYS A 51 4.21 -3.37 28.24
N PRO A 52 4.04 -2.12 28.70
CA PRO A 52 4.96 -1.56 29.69
C PRO A 52 4.96 -2.46 30.93
N ALA A 53 6.10 -3.06 31.25
CA ALA A 53 6.24 -3.87 32.44
C ALA A 53 6.02 -3.01 33.70
N PRO A 54 5.25 -3.46 34.71
CA PRO A 54 5.18 -2.82 36.00
C PRO A 54 6.59 -2.60 36.55
N ALA A 55 6.78 -1.53 37.31
CA ALA A 55 8.11 -1.12 37.82
C ALA A 55 8.90 -2.26 38.51
N LEU A 56 8.20 -3.16 39.21
CA LEU A 56 8.75 -4.33 39.88
C LEU A 56 9.26 -5.43 38.93
N LEU A 57 8.74 -5.49 37.66
CA LEU A 57 9.07 -6.53 36.70
C LEU A 57 9.96 -6.01 35.56
N ARG A 58 10.44 -4.77 35.68
CA ARG A 58 11.38 -4.20 34.70
C ARG A 58 12.69 -4.99 34.73
N GLY A 59 13.00 -5.66 33.63
CA GLY A 59 14.23 -6.45 33.48
C GLY A 59 14.10 -7.95 33.74
N VAL A 60 12.90 -8.44 34.07
CA VAL A 60 12.64 -9.88 34.06
C VAL A 60 12.47 -10.36 32.62
N PRO A 61 13.28 -11.34 32.18
CA PRO A 61 13.10 -11.90 30.80
C PRO A 61 11.75 -12.60 30.73
N ILE A 62 10.97 -12.23 29.72
CA ILE A 62 9.71 -12.91 29.40
C ILE A 62 10.09 -14.17 28.60
N ALA A 63 9.93 -15.34 29.20
CA ALA A 63 10.13 -16.63 28.55
C ALA A 63 8.78 -17.13 28.02
N GLU A 64 8.29 -16.52 26.97
CA GLU A 64 7.12 -17.02 26.21
C GLU A 64 7.62 -17.73 24.95
N ASP A 65 6.91 -18.82 24.58
CA ASP A 65 7.16 -19.48 23.30
C ASP A 65 6.85 -18.53 22.14
N GLU A 66 7.79 -18.39 21.21
CA GLU A 66 7.59 -17.57 20.02
C GLU A 66 6.47 -18.15 19.15
N LEU A 67 5.32 -17.49 19.13
CA LEU A 67 4.26 -17.79 18.17
C LEU A 67 4.68 -17.27 16.79
N ARG A 68 4.94 -18.19 15.86
CA ARG A 68 5.27 -17.86 14.47
C ARG A 68 3.99 -17.77 13.63
N LEU A 69 3.69 -16.60 13.14
CA LEU A 69 2.54 -16.34 12.26
C LEU A 69 2.88 -16.69 10.80
N PRO A 70 1.88 -17.12 10.00
CA PRO A 70 2.08 -17.33 8.57
C PRO A 70 2.36 -16.01 7.86
N VAL A 71 3.24 -16.05 6.86
CA VAL A 71 3.56 -14.90 6.00
C VAL A 71 2.32 -14.53 5.18
N ALA A 72 2.08 -13.23 5.01
CA ALA A 72 1.04 -12.72 4.12
C ALA A 72 1.44 -12.93 2.66
N ASP A 73 0.48 -13.09 1.74
CA ASP A 73 0.78 -13.04 0.32
C ASP A 73 1.09 -11.61 -0.15
N GLU A 74 1.64 -11.46 -1.36
CA GLU A 74 2.05 -10.16 -1.88
C GLU A 74 0.85 -9.21 -2.04
N GLY A 75 -0.33 -9.72 -2.39
CA GLY A 75 -1.53 -8.90 -2.53
C GLY A 75 -1.99 -8.32 -1.21
N GLU A 76 -1.98 -9.12 -0.14
CA GLU A 76 -2.26 -8.65 1.22
C GLU A 76 -1.24 -7.61 1.68
N GLU A 77 0.05 -7.84 1.41
CA GLU A 77 1.11 -6.90 1.77
C GLU A 77 0.95 -5.55 1.06
N ILE A 78 0.55 -5.55 -0.22
CA ILE A 78 0.26 -4.32 -0.98
C ILE A 78 -0.93 -3.57 -0.37
N VAL A 79 -1.99 -4.28 0.04
CA VAL A 79 -3.14 -3.65 0.73
C VAL A 79 -2.70 -3.01 2.05
N PHE A 80 -1.85 -3.68 2.82
CA PHE A 80 -1.29 -3.13 4.05
C PHE A 80 -0.40 -1.91 3.79
N ASP A 81 0.40 -1.91 2.73
CA ASP A 81 1.24 -0.77 2.34
C ASP A 81 0.38 0.47 2.06
N TYR A 82 -0.66 0.33 1.25
CA TYR A 82 -1.57 1.45 0.98
C TYR A 82 -2.33 1.92 2.22
N ALA A 83 -2.73 1.01 3.09
CA ALA A 83 -3.45 1.36 4.31
C ALA A 83 -2.57 2.08 5.35
N SER A 84 -1.27 1.75 5.42
CA SER A 84 -0.36 2.27 6.45
C SER A 84 0.48 3.46 5.98
N VAL A 85 0.97 3.43 4.75
CA VAL A 85 1.94 4.39 4.20
C VAL A 85 1.36 5.20 3.03
N GLY A 86 0.29 4.70 2.39
CA GLY A 86 -0.34 5.32 1.23
C GLY A 86 0.35 5.03 -0.10
N LEU A 87 1.39 4.21 -0.10
CA LEU A 87 2.12 3.77 -1.30
C LEU A 87 2.72 2.39 -1.06
N THR A 88 3.07 1.67 -2.14
CA THR A 88 3.81 0.42 -2.06
C THR A 88 5.11 0.50 -2.86
N LEU A 89 6.16 -0.19 -2.37
CA LEU A 89 7.41 -0.43 -3.10
C LEU A 89 7.45 -1.85 -3.71
N ARG A 90 6.36 -2.61 -3.54
CA ARG A 90 6.16 -3.95 -4.12
C ARG A 90 5.62 -3.82 -5.54
N SER A 91 5.19 -4.92 -6.11
CA SER A 91 4.55 -4.94 -7.44
C SER A 91 3.33 -4.01 -7.49
N HIS A 92 3.07 -3.42 -8.66
CA HIS A 92 1.85 -2.65 -8.86
C HIS A 92 0.62 -3.58 -8.73
N PRO A 93 -0.46 -3.18 -8.03
CA PRO A 93 -1.63 -4.05 -7.80
C PRO A 93 -2.22 -4.67 -9.07
N LEU A 94 -2.25 -3.92 -10.18
CA LEU A 94 -2.76 -4.42 -11.45
C LEU A 94 -1.88 -5.50 -12.09
N LEU A 95 -0.58 -5.55 -11.76
CA LEU A 95 0.29 -6.63 -12.22
C LEU A 95 -0.22 -7.99 -11.72
N LEU A 96 -0.61 -8.06 -10.44
CA LEU A 96 -1.17 -9.29 -9.85
C LEU A 96 -2.52 -9.68 -10.49
N LEU A 97 -3.28 -8.69 -10.94
CA LEU A 97 -4.57 -8.90 -11.60
C LEU A 97 -4.47 -9.11 -13.11
N ARG A 98 -3.30 -8.88 -13.73
CA ARG A 98 -3.12 -8.93 -15.18
C ARG A 98 -3.55 -10.26 -15.82
N PRO A 99 -3.30 -11.44 -15.23
CA PRO A 99 -3.80 -12.71 -15.75
C PRO A 99 -5.32 -12.78 -15.89
N GLN A 100 -6.06 -12.04 -15.05
CA GLN A 100 -7.52 -11.98 -15.09
C GLN A 100 -8.05 -10.88 -16.03
N LEU A 101 -7.26 -9.82 -16.26
CA LEU A 101 -7.62 -8.65 -17.07
C LEU A 101 -7.36 -8.88 -18.55
N SER A 102 -6.28 -9.58 -18.91
CA SER A 102 -5.88 -9.84 -20.30
C SER A 102 -6.94 -10.59 -21.10
N PRO A 103 -7.59 -11.67 -20.60
CA PRO A 103 -8.67 -12.35 -21.33
C PRO A 103 -9.88 -11.45 -21.60
N ARG A 104 -10.06 -10.40 -20.80
CA ARG A 104 -11.13 -9.40 -20.96
C ARG A 104 -10.76 -8.29 -21.97
N LYS A 105 -9.61 -8.42 -22.65
CA LYS A 105 -9.07 -7.44 -23.62
C LYS A 105 -8.92 -6.04 -23.02
N LEU A 106 -8.49 -5.96 -21.75
CA LEU A 106 -8.14 -4.72 -21.07
C LEU A 106 -6.65 -4.46 -21.35
N LEU A 107 -6.38 -3.44 -22.17
CA LEU A 107 -5.03 -3.07 -22.59
C LEU A 107 -4.28 -2.38 -21.42
N THR A 108 -2.96 -2.54 -21.45
CA THR A 108 -2.06 -1.77 -20.58
C THR A 108 -1.81 -0.37 -21.11
N ALA A 109 -1.29 0.53 -20.28
CA ALA A 109 -0.91 1.88 -20.67
C ALA A 109 0.11 1.86 -21.82
N ALA A 110 1.12 0.99 -21.74
CA ALA A 110 2.12 0.81 -22.79
C ALA A 110 1.47 0.36 -24.13
N GLN A 111 0.57 -0.63 -24.09
CA GLN A 111 -0.14 -1.09 -25.28
C GLN A 111 -1.03 -0.01 -25.88
N MET A 112 -1.60 0.87 -25.05
CA MET A 112 -2.42 1.98 -25.53
C MET A 112 -1.59 3.09 -26.20
N ALA A 113 -0.35 3.30 -25.79
CA ALA A 113 0.54 4.28 -26.41
C ALA A 113 0.78 3.99 -27.89
N ASP A 114 0.87 2.70 -28.26
CA ASP A 114 1.09 2.24 -29.62
C ASP A 114 -0.22 1.91 -30.35
N TYR A 115 -1.38 2.14 -29.72
CA TYR A 115 -2.66 1.74 -30.32
C TYR A 115 -3.13 2.74 -31.38
N PRO A 116 -3.70 2.25 -32.52
CA PRO A 116 -4.13 3.14 -33.60
C PRO A 116 -5.18 4.15 -33.14
N SER A 117 -4.97 5.43 -33.51
CA SER A 117 -5.91 6.51 -33.19
C SER A 117 -7.30 6.26 -33.78
N GLY A 118 -8.34 6.69 -33.10
CA GLY A 118 -9.75 6.55 -33.52
C GLY A 118 -10.34 5.16 -33.29
N ARG A 119 -9.62 4.23 -32.69
CA ARG A 119 -10.13 2.89 -32.35
C ARG A 119 -10.66 2.85 -30.92
N LEU A 120 -11.73 2.08 -30.72
CA LEU A 120 -12.25 1.81 -29.40
C LEU A 120 -11.33 0.84 -28.65
N VAL A 121 -10.99 1.19 -27.42
CA VAL A 121 -10.19 0.37 -26.53
C VAL A 121 -10.87 0.20 -25.19
N ARG A 122 -10.44 -0.80 -24.44
CA ARG A 122 -10.80 -1.00 -23.05
C ARG A 122 -9.51 -1.00 -22.23
N ALA A 123 -9.50 -0.22 -21.17
CA ALA A 123 -8.39 -0.15 -20.23
C ALA A 123 -8.91 -0.16 -18.80
N CYS A 124 -8.05 -0.43 -17.86
CA CYS A 124 -8.29 -0.26 -16.44
C CYS A 124 -7.00 0.26 -15.78
N GLY A 125 -7.15 0.98 -14.69
CA GLY A 125 -6.07 1.54 -13.93
C GLY A 125 -6.56 2.01 -12.57
N ILE A 126 -5.62 2.26 -11.66
CA ILE A 126 -5.89 2.99 -10.42
C ILE A 126 -6.05 4.45 -10.77
N VAL A 127 -7.09 5.09 -10.24
CA VAL A 127 -7.29 6.54 -10.42
C VAL A 127 -6.33 7.28 -9.50
N THR A 128 -5.24 7.79 -10.07
CA THR A 128 -4.25 8.58 -9.33
C THR A 128 -4.59 10.06 -9.29
N MET A 129 -5.32 10.54 -10.30
CA MET A 129 -5.74 11.94 -10.37
C MET A 129 -7.13 12.06 -11.01
N ARG A 130 -7.95 12.95 -10.46
CA ARG A 130 -9.23 13.34 -11.03
C ARG A 130 -9.41 14.85 -10.88
N GLN A 131 -9.45 15.56 -11.99
CA GLN A 131 -9.55 17.02 -12.03
C GLN A 131 -10.77 17.48 -12.81
N ARG A 132 -11.40 18.54 -12.34
CA ARG A 132 -12.49 19.24 -13.03
C ARG A 132 -12.17 20.73 -13.07
N PRO A 133 -11.37 21.19 -14.04
CA PRO A 133 -11.08 22.61 -14.19
C PRO A 133 -12.36 23.41 -14.46
N GLN A 134 -12.49 24.58 -13.84
CA GLN A 134 -13.66 25.46 -14.07
C GLN A 134 -13.74 25.91 -15.54
N THR A 135 -12.59 26.07 -16.18
CA THR A 135 -12.45 26.49 -17.58
C THR A 135 -12.78 25.40 -18.60
N ALA A 136 -12.88 24.12 -18.20
CA ALA A 136 -13.08 22.99 -19.09
C ALA A 136 -14.55 22.64 -19.36
N ASN A 137 -15.49 23.59 -19.18
CA ASN A 137 -16.91 23.46 -19.51
C ASN A 137 -17.56 22.14 -19.03
N GLY A 138 -17.19 21.71 -17.83
CA GLY A 138 -17.76 20.51 -17.19
C GLY A 138 -17.12 19.17 -17.57
N VAL A 139 -16.05 19.17 -18.32
CA VAL A 139 -15.20 17.99 -18.62
C VAL A 139 -14.47 17.58 -17.36
N VAL A 140 -14.23 16.28 -17.19
CA VAL A 140 -13.41 15.70 -16.13
C VAL A 140 -12.20 15.02 -16.74
N PHE A 141 -11.02 15.30 -16.22
CA PHE A 141 -9.79 14.63 -16.56
C PHE A 141 -9.49 13.58 -15.48
N VAL A 142 -9.22 12.37 -15.91
CA VAL A 142 -8.91 11.24 -15.03
C VAL A 142 -7.57 10.66 -15.48
N THR A 143 -6.61 10.54 -14.58
CA THR A 143 -5.38 9.81 -14.81
C THR A 143 -5.54 8.40 -14.23
N LEU A 144 -5.39 7.40 -15.08
CA LEU A 144 -5.35 5.99 -14.72
C LEU A 144 -3.89 5.53 -14.74
N GLU A 145 -3.49 4.78 -13.72
CA GLU A 145 -2.16 4.20 -13.61
C GLU A 145 -2.26 2.68 -13.58
N ASP A 146 -1.41 2.01 -14.34
CA ASP A 146 -1.20 0.58 -14.27
C ASP A 146 0.29 0.23 -14.11
N GLU A 147 0.64 -1.03 -14.13
CA GLU A 147 2.01 -1.53 -13.97
C GLU A 147 2.98 -1.10 -15.08
N THR A 148 2.49 -0.51 -16.18
CA THR A 148 3.28 -0.12 -17.34
C THR A 148 3.36 1.39 -17.54
N GLY A 149 2.53 2.17 -16.84
CA GLY A 149 2.52 3.62 -16.91
C GLY A 149 1.15 4.25 -16.67
N THR A 150 0.97 5.46 -17.18
CA THR A 150 -0.24 6.25 -16.96
C THR A 150 -0.97 6.56 -18.26
N VAL A 151 -2.30 6.66 -18.17
CA VAL A 151 -3.19 7.07 -19.28
C VAL A 151 -4.08 8.21 -18.82
N ASN A 152 -4.14 9.29 -19.60
CA ASN A 152 -5.04 10.39 -19.36
C ASN A 152 -6.35 10.21 -20.13
N VAL A 153 -7.45 10.15 -19.39
CA VAL A 153 -8.80 9.97 -19.92
C VAL A 153 -9.57 11.28 -19.82
N ILE A 154 -10.17 11.69 -20.95
CA ILE A 154 -11.04 12.86 -21.00
C ILE A 154 -12.48 12.38 -20.94
N VAL A 155 -13.16 12.68 -19.84
CA VAL A 155 -14.59 12.35 -19.65
C VAL A 155 -15.42 13.56 -20.02
N TRP A 156 -16.00 13.51 -21.21
CA TRP A 156 -16.86 14.58 -21.73
C TRP A 156 -18.13 14.75 -20.90
N LYS A 157 -18.68 15.97 -20.89
CA LYS A 157 -19.86 16.32 -20.09
C LYS A 157 -21.02 15.33 -20.26
N ALA A 158 -21.38 14.98 -21.49
CA ALA A 158 -22.47 14.03 -21.78
C ALA A 158 -22.19 12.62 -21.22
N VAL A 159 -20.93 12.14 -21.30
CA VAL A 159 -20.52 10.85 -20.74
C VAL A 159 -20.60 10.89 -19.21
N LYS A 160 -20.10 11.96 -18.60
CA LYS A 160 -20.17 12.18 -17.16
C LYS A 160 -21.61 12.20 -16.65
N GLU A 161 -22.53 12.88 -17.33
CA GLU A 161 -23.93 12.95 -16.92
C GLU A 161 -24.60 11.58 -17.00
N ARG A 162 -24.34 10.81 -18.07
CA ARG A 162 -24.85 9.45 -18.26
C ARG A 162 -24.30 8.43 -17.26
N PHE A 163 -23.03 8.54 -16.89
CA PHE A 163 -22.31 7.59 -16.02
C PHE A 163 -21.83 8.25 -14.73
N ARG A 164 -22.62 9.15 -14.16
CA ARG A 164 -22.25 9.99 -13.01
C ARG A 164 -21.73 9.16 -11.83
N GLN A 165 -22.40 8.07 -11.53
CA GLN A 165 -22.02 7.20 -10.42
C GLN A 165 -20.63 6.61 -10.64
N ALA A 166 -20.36 6.03 -11.81
CA ALA A 166 -19.07 5.44 -12.13
C ALA A 166 -17.91 6.46 -12.19
N VAL A 167 -18.21 7.73 -12.48
CA VAL A 167 -17.17 8.78 -12.55
C VAL A 167 -16.80 9.32 -11.18
N TYR A 168 -17.68 9.22 -10.17
CA TYR A 168 -17.50 9.87 -8.85
C TYR A 168 -17.43 8.88 -7.67
N GLN A 169 -17.62 7.61 -7.88
CA GLN A 169 -17.31 6.54 -6.92
C GLN A 169 -15.85 6.13 -7.01
#